data_ffc7ea34f92fa0d42ad069f980d2f9a3
#
_entry.id   ffc7ea34f92fa0d42ad069f980d2f9a3
#
_cell.length_a   1.000
_cell.length_b   1.000
_cell.length_c   1.000
_cell.angle_alpha   90.00
_cell.angle_beta   90.00
_cell.angle_gamma   90.00
#
_symmetry.space_group_name_H-M   'P 1'
#
loop_
_entity.id
_entity.type
_entity.pdbx_description
1 polymer ?
#
loop_
_entity_poly.entity_id
_entity_poly.type
_entity_poly.pdbx_seq_one_letter_code
_entity_poly.pdbx_strand_id
1 'polypeptide(L)'
;KLSNDKPVIKISEGKEYKINNSKNTMLLINQEMQNNKNELAAMDKVVKLALGQNAFQEIESMELSFADYKVLFIGIMAGVSDQSYEEVEKNFNTPS
;
A
#
# COMPACT_ATOMS: atom_id res chain seq x y z
N LYS A 1 -21.93 9.01 11.37
CA LYS A 1 -22.11 8.88 9.93
C LYS A 1 -20.86 8.29 9.29
N LEU A 2 -21.05 7.25 8.53
CA LEU A 2 -19.94 6.55 7.89
C LEU A 2 -19.53 7.26 6.59
N SER A 3 -18.24 7.28 6.32
CA SER A 3 -17.70 7.84 5.10
C SER A 3 -17.44 6.72 4.08
N ASN A 4 -17.82 6.96 2.85
CA ASN A 4 -17.53 6.05 1.74
C ASN A 4 -16.37 6.51 0.89
N ASP A 5 -15.75 7.61 1.27
CA ASP A 5 -14.63 8.16 0.51
C ASP A 5 -13.41 7.25 0.64
N LYS A 6 -12.76 7.00 -0.49
CA LYS A 6 -11.55 6.20 -0.50
C LYS A 6 -10.34 7.12 -0.61
N PRO A 7 -9.29 6.84 0.17
CA PRO A 7 -8.06 7.61 0.00
C PRO A 7 -7.46 7.41 -1.37
N VAL A 8 -6.66 8.38 -1.80
CA VAL A 8 -6.01 8.36 -3.10
C VAL A 8 -4.51 8.49 -2.88
N ILE A 9 -3.74 7.70 -3.62
CA ILE A 9 -2.30 7.87 -3.63
C ILE A 9 -1.88 8.41 -4.98
N LYS A 10 -1.04 9.44 -4.97
CA LYS A 10 -0.55 10.09 -6.17
C LYS A 10 0.93 9.78 -6.33
N ILE A 11 1.29 9.17 -7.46
CA ILE A 11 2.67 8.80 -7.73
C ILE A 11 3.35 9.89 -8.54
N SER A 12 2.65 10.46 -9.51
CA SER A 12 3.15 11.55 -10.35
C SER A 12 1.96 12.22 -10.99
N GLU A 13 2.20 13.30 -11.76
CA GLU A 13 1.13 13.97 -12.47
C GLU A 13 0.37 12.98 -13.33
N GLY A 14 -0.95 12.96 -13.16
CA GLY A 14 -1.82 12.08 -13.92
C GLY A 14 -1.79 10.62 -13.48
N LYS A 15 -1.02 10.29 -12.45
CA LYS A 15 -0.94 8.92 -11.95
C LYS A 15 -1.44 8.86 -10.52
N GLU A 16 -2.75 8.76 -10.38
CA GLU A 16 -3.40 8.65 -9.08
C GLU A 16 -4.21 7.37 -9.02
N TYR A 17 -4.21 6.73 -7.86
CA TYR A 17 -4.92 5.48 -7.67
C TYR A 17 -5.72 5.55 -6.38
N LYS A 18 -6.96 5.06 -6.45
CA LYS A 18 -7.79 4.94 -5.26
C LYS A 18 -7.35 3.71 -4.46
N ILE A 19 -7.28 3.87 -3.15
CA ILE A 19 -6.87 2.80 -2.26
C ILE A 19 -8.12 2.12 -1.70
N ASN A 20 -8.20 0.82 -1.87
CA ASN A 20 -9.29 0.04 -1.29
C ASN A 20 -8.98 -0.16 0.20
N ASN A 21 -9.68 0.58 1.05
CA ASN A 21 -9.46 0.56 2.49
C ASN A 21 -10.58 -0.16 3.23
N SER A 22 -11.27 -1.08 2.56
CA SER A 22 -12.33 -1.83 3.21
C SER A 22 -11.76 -2.75 4.30
N LYS A 23 -12.63 -3.13 5.23
CA LYS A 23 -12.24 -4.05 6.30
C LYS A 23 -11.73 -5.37 5.74
N ASN A 24 -12.38 -5.88 4.69
CA ASN A 24 -11.97 -7.14 4.11
C ASN A 24 -10.61 -7.05 3.45
N THR A 25 -10.33 -5.93 2.77
CA THR A 25 -9.01 -5.72 2.19
C THR A 25 -7.95 -5.65 3.28
N MET A 26 -8.23 -4.95 4.36
CA MET A 26 -7.30 -4.85 5.48
C MET A 26 -7.00 -6.21 6.09
N LEU A 27 -8.03 -7.05 6.21
CA LEU A 27 -7.84 -8.40 6.72
C LEU A 27 -6.90 -9.22 5.82
N LEU A 28 -7.11 -9.14 4.50
CA LEU A 28 -6.25 -9.86 3.56
C LEU A 28 -4.81 -9.34 3.59
N ILE A 29 -4.65 -8.03 3.72
CA ILE A 29 -3.32 -7.42 3.82
C ILE A 29 -2.61 -7.93 5.06
N ASN A 30 -3.30 -7.95 6.21
CA ASN A 30 -2.70 -8.45 7.44
C ASN A 30 -2.28 -9.90 7.31
N GLN A 31 -3.10 -10.73 6.65
CA GLN A 31 -2.75 -12.14 6.45
C GLN A 31 -1.49 -12.27 5.61
N GLU A 32 -1.37 -11.47 4.54
CA GLU A 32 -0.18 -11.51 3.69
C GLU A 32 1.07 -11.09 4.46
N MET A 33 0.95 -10.03 5.26
CA MET A 33 2.10 -9.53 6.01
C MET A 33 2.58 -10.53 7.07
N GLN A 34 1.65 -11.29 7.65
CA GLN A 34 2.01 -12.27 8.68
C GLN A 34 2.54 -13.57 8.10
N ASN A 35 2.02 -14.00 6.97
CA ASN A 35 2.29 -15.34 6.45
C ASN A 35 3.40 -15.38 5.41
N ASN A 36 3.73 -14.27 4.80
CA ASN A 36 4.73 -14.26 3.74
C ASN A 36 6.11 -13.93 4.32
N LYS A 37 7.07 -14.83 4.08
CA LYS A 37 8.42 -14.66 4.61
C LYS A 37 9.29 -13.77 3.73
N ASN A 38 8.87 -13.55 2.49
CA ASN A 38 9.59 -12.69 1.57
C ASN A 38 8.98 -11.30 1.61
N GLU A 39 9.72 -10.34 2.14
CA GLU A 39 9.22 -8.99 2.35
C GLU A 39 8.78 -8.33 1.05
N LEU A 40 9.60 -8.45 -0.01
CA LEU A 40 9.25 -7.83 -1.29
C LEU A 40 8.02 -8.47 -1.90
N ALA A 41 7.91 -9.80 -1.82
CA ALA A 41 6.73 -10.49 -2.34
C ALA A 41 5.48 -10.07 -1.58
N ALA A 42 5.60 -9.89 -0.26
CA ALA A 42 4.47 -9.43 0.55
C ALA A 42 4.06 -8.01 0.14
N MET A 43 5.04 -7.12 -0.08
CA MET A 43 4.74 -5.77 -0.53
C MET A 43 3.99 -5.77 -1.86
N ASP A 44 4.43 -6.60 -2.81
CA ASP A 44 3.75 -6.70 -4.11
C ASP A 44 2.30 -7.13 -3.94
N LYS A 45 2.05 -8.11 -3.10
CA LYS A 45 0.68 -8.59 -2.89
C LYS A 45 -0.19 -7.54 -2.22
N VAL A 46 0.37 -6.79 -1.28
CA VAL A 46 -0.36 -5.71 -0.63
C VAL A 46 -0.75 -4.65 -1.65
N VAL A 47 0.17 -4.27 -2.54
CA VAL A 47 -0.14 -3.28 -3.58
C VAL A 47 -1.26 -3.78 -4.47
N LYS A 48 -1.21 -5.06 -4.88
CA LYS A 48 -2.28 -5.65 -5.69
C LYS A 48 -3.63 -5.62 -4.98
N LEU A 49 -3.65 -5.96 -3.70
CA LEU A 49 -4.88 -5.97 -2.92
C LEU A 49 -5.46 -4.56 -2.76
N ALA A 50 -4.59 -3.60 -2.52
CA ALA A 50 -5.04 -2.24 -2.22
C ALA A 50 -5.41 -1.45 -3.46
N LEU A 51 -4.67 -1.61 -4.56
CA LEU A 51 -4.86 -0.79 -5.77
C LEU A 51 -5.45 -1.56 -6.95
N GLY A 52 -5.37 -2.88 -6.93
CA GLY A 52 -5.86 -3.70 -8.04
C GLY A 52 -4.75 -4.11 -8.99
N GLN A 53 -5.03 -5.14 -9.79
CA GLN A 53 -4.04 -5.73 -10.69
C GLN A 53 -3.56 -4.75 -11.76
N ASN A 54 -4.50 -3.98 -12.33
CA ASN A 54 -4.14 -3.05 -13.40
C ASN A 54 -3.20 -1.96 -12.91
N ALA A 55 -3.50 -1.40 -11.73
CA ALA A 55 -2.63 -0.38 -11.14
C ALA A 55 -1.26 -0.96 -10.81
N PHE A 56 -1.24 -2.19 -10.27
CA PHE A 56 0.03 -2.85 -9.97
C PHE A 56 0.88 -2.99 -11.23
N GLN A 57 0.28 -3.41 -12.34
CA GLN A 57 1.02 -3.56 -13.60
C GLN A 57 1.57 -2.23 -14.10
N GLU A 58 0.79 -1.16 -13.98
CA GLU A 58 1.28 0.17 -14.35
C GLU A 58 2.48 0.57 -13.51
N ILE A 59 2.40 0.33 -12.21
CA ILE A 59 3.50 0.67 -11.30
C ILE A 59 4.74 -0.15 -11.63
N GLU A 60 4.57 -1.43 -11.91
CA GLU A 60 5.70 -2.27 -12.30
C GLU A 60 6.39 -1.72 -13.56
N SER A 61 5.61 -1.22 -14.51
CA SER A 61 6.18 -0.67 -15.74
C SER A 61 7.00 0.60 -15.52
N MET A 62 6.82 1.26 -14.38
CA MET A 62 7.60 2.46 -14.05
C MET A 62 9.01 2.11 -13.58
N GLU A 63 9.27 0.87 -13.25
CA GLU A 63 10.57 0.40 -12.78
C GLU A 63 11.12 1.26 -11.65
N LEU A 64 10.29 1.48 -10.62
CA LEU A 64 10.67 2.29 -9.47
C LEU A 64 11.87 1.67 -8.74
N SER A 65 12.73 2.54 -8.20
CA SER A 65 13.76 2.06 -7.29
C SER A 65 13.11 1.44 -6.05
N PHE A 66 13.86 0.61 -5.33
CA PHE A 66 13.31 0.04 -4.10
C PHE A 66 12.95 1.14 -3.10
N ALA A 67 13.77 2.21 -3.02
CA ALA A 67 13.48 3.31 -2.12
C ALA A 67 12.14 3.96 -2.46
N ASP A 68 11.88 4.21 -3.75
CA ASP A 68 10.63 4.81 -4.16
C ASP A 68 9.46 3.85 -3.96
N TYR A 69 9.67 2.57 -4.23
CA TYR A 69 8.62 1.57 -4.02
C TYR A 69 8.24 1.48 -2.55
N LYS A 70 9.24 1.56 -1.66
CA LYS A 70 8.99 1.59 -0.22
C LYS A 70 8.15 2.79 0.19
N VAL A 71 8.44 3.97 -0.37
CA VAL A 71 7.63 5.16 -0.10
C VAL A 71 6.18 4.93 -0.55
N LEU A 72 5.99 4.35 -1.72
CA LEU A 72 4.66 4.02 -2.22
C LEU A 72 3.96 3.06 -1.28
N PHE A 73 4.64 2.00 -0.86
CA PHE A 73 4.07 0.99 0.02
C PHE A 73 3.61 1.60 1.35
N ILE A 74 4.46 2.45 1.96
CA ILE A 74 4.12 3.09 3.22
C ILE A 74 2.91 4.00 3.05
N GLY A 75 2.84 4.72 1.92
CA GLY A 75 1.68 5.56 1.63
C GLY A 75 0.40 4.75 1.50
N ILE A 76 0.47 3.60 0.85
CA ILE A 76 -0.68 2.70 0.72
C ILE A 76 -1.12 2.20 2.09
N MET A 77 -0.17 1.77 2.92
CA MET A 77 -0.50 1.27 4.25
C MET A 77 -1.11 2.37 5.12
N ALA A 78 -0.62 3.59 4.99
CA ALA A 78 -1.21 4.73 5.70
C ALA A 78 -2.67 4.93 5.30
N GLY A 79 -2.95 4.87 3.99
CA GLY A 79 -4.31 5.02 3.50
C GLY A 79 -5.24 3.90 3.94
N VAL A 80 -4.75 2.65 3.91
CA VAL A 80 -5.56 1.50 4.30
C VAL A 80 -5.88 1.52 5.79
N SER A 81 -4.92 1.91 6.62
CA SER A 81 -5.06 1.84 8.07
C SER A 81 -5.56 3.13 8.70
N ASP A 82 -5.79 4.15 7.89
CA ASP A 82 -6.23 5.48 8.39
C ASP A 82 -5.22 6.07 9.37
N GLN A 83 -3.95 5.86 9.10
CA GLN A 83 -2.85 6.43 9.88
C GLN A 83 -2.09 7.42 9.03
N SER A 84 -1.29 8.28 9.68
CA SER A 84 -0.43 9.19 8.93
C SER A 84 0.74 8.42 8.32
N TYR A 85 1.33 9.01 7.27
CA TYR A 85 2.52 8.43 6.66
C TYR A 85 3.64 8.26 7.70
N GLU A 86 3.84 9.29 8.54
CA GLU A 86 4.89 9.25 9.55
C GLU A 86 4.70 8.11 10.54
N GLU A 87 3.47 7.84 10.95
CA GLU A 87 3.20 6.75 11.87
C GLU A 87 3.53 5.40 11.25
N VAL A 88 3.12 5.19 10.01
CA VAL A 88 3.38 3.92 9.32
C VAL A 88 4.88 3.77 9.07
N GLU A 89 5.54 4.85 8.63
CA GLU A 89 6.98 4.82 8.37
C GLU A 89 7.75 4.46 9.63
N LYS A 90 7.35 5.05 10.76
CA LYS A 90 8.00 4.76 12.04
C LYS A 90 7.86 3.27 12.40
N ASN A 91 6.66 2.73 12.25
CA ASN A 91 6.42 1.33 12.56
C ASN A 91 7.16 0.41 11.60
N PHE A 92 7.25 0.78 10.33
CA PHE A 92 7.94 -0.01 9.32
C PHE A 92 9.44 -0.09 9.57
N ASN A 93 10.03 1.02 9.99
CA ASN A 93 11.48 1.11 10.19
C ASN A 93 11.94 0.70 11.59
N THR A 94 11.02 0.54 12.53
CA THR A 94 11.39 0.20 13.91
C THR A 94 11.54 -1.30 14.03
N PRO A 95 12.70 -1.79 14.49
CA PRO A 95 12.86 -3.23 14.74
C PRO A 95 11.90 -3.66 15.84
N SER A 96 11.25 -4.75 15.63
CA SER A 96 10.33 -5.30 16.63
C SER A 96 11.03 -6.21 17.58
#